data_5297f7ac23f89d2bff1a4afd606012e9
#
_entry.id   5297f7ac23f89d2bff1a4afd606012e9
#
_cell.length_a   1.000
_cell.length_b   1.000
_cell.length_c   1.000
_cell.angle_alpha   90.00
_cell.angle_beta   90.00
_cell.angle_gamma   90.00
#
_symmetry.space_group_name_H-M   'P 1'
#
loop_
_entity.id
_entity.type
_entity.pdbx_description
1 polymer ?
#
loop_
_entity_poly.entity_id
_entity_poly.type
_entity_poly.pdbx_seq_one_letter_code
_entity_poly.pdbx_strand_id
1 'polypeptide(L)'
;MDCSIDQISELPDIKSLMSTAQALALLDAIIMPEWDDRLFSFNANWDGCGKEMMASMRDGGGSEYFMTFNEQGVVGKVFCGQVISDSVQQMEKIPPVFDSFKSEPAFSIESASFYYWRESTEQSWHSSPAELKSYALLGFLVGGVEAYKRCVRGYYEKEVNDFIVGQVFVSLSVSESQLSLLNPDLKLTDLVGDYREIVG
;
A
#
# COMPACT_ATOMS: atom_id res chain seq x y z
N MET A 1 10.77 11.35 1.07
CA MET A 1 9.74 11.38 -0.01
C MET A 1 8.46 11.95 0.58
N ASP A 2 8.08 13.16 0.20
CA ASP A 2 6.87 13.80 0.76
C ASP A 2 5.66 13.40 -0.10
N CYS A 3 4.82 12.52 0.43
CA CYS A 3 3.58 12.06 -0.18
C CYS A 3 2.53 11.91 0.91
N SER A 4 2.01 13.04 1.39
CA SER A 4 1.02 13.13 2.46
C SER A 4 -0.32 13.63 1.93
N ILE A 5 -1.37 13.42 2.71
CA ILE A 5 -2.69 14.04 2.55
C ILE A 5 -3.00 14.87 3.79
N ASP A 6 -3.85 15.86 3.64
CA ASP A 6 -4.20 16.77 4.74
C ASP A 6 -5.30 16.20 5.62
N GLN A 7 -6.21 15.40 5.04
CA GLN A 7 -7.36 14.83 5.75
C GLN A 7 -7.48 13.33 5.45
N ILE A 8 -7.77 12.54 6.50
CA ILE A 8 -7.97 11.09 6.33
C ILE A 8 -9.15 10.77 5.40
N SER A 9 -10.12 11.68 5.31
CA SER A 9 -11.28 11.56 4.41
C SER A 9 -10.93 11.65 2.92
N GLU A 10 -9.71 12.01 2.55
CA GLU A 10 -9.23 11.99 1.17
C GLU A 10 -8.97 10.56 0.66
N LEU A 11 -8.80 9.59 1.58
CA LEU A 11 -8.67 8.19 1.18
C LEU A 11 -9.92 7.74 0.40
N PRO A 12 -9.74 7.02 -0.71
CA PRO A 12 -10.84 6.52 -1.53
C PRO A 12 -11.65 5.45 -0.76
N ASP A 13 -12.69 4.93 -1.38
CA ASP A 13 -13.39 3.76 -0.86
C ASP A 13 -12.46 2.53 -0.79
N ILE A 14 -12.84 1.53 0.02
CA ILE A 14 -12.01 0.36 0.31
C ILE A 14 -11.58 -0.38 -0.96
N LYS A 15 -12.51 -0.53 -1.93
CA LYS A 15 -12.23 -1.24 -3.18
C LYS A 15 -11.21 -0.49 -4.04
N SER A 16 -11.39 0.82 -4.16
CA SER A 16 -10.47 1.68 -4.91
C SER A 16 -9.09 1.73 -4.24
N LEU A 17 -9.05 1.79 -2.89
CA LEU A 17 -7.82 1.73 -2.13
C LEU A 17 -7.05 0.44 -2.38
N MET A 18 -7.75 -0.71 -2.31
CA MET A 18 -7.17 -2.03 -2.56
C MET A 18 -6.62 -2.14 -3.99
N SER A 19 -7.41 -1.75 -4.99
CA SER A 19 -6.96 -1.77 -6.39
C SER A 19 -5.74 -0.87 -6.63
N THR A 20 -5.68 0.30 -5.98
CA THR A 20 -4.52 1.18 -6.04
C THR A 20 -3.28 0.52 -5.42
N ALA A 21 -3.41 -0.11 -4.24
CA ALA A 21 -2.31 -0.80 -3.59
C ALA A 21 -1.78 -1.98 -4.43
N GLN A 22 -2.68 -2.75 -5.07
CA GLN A 22 -2.31 -3.81 -6.00
C GLN A 22 -1.56 -3.27 -7.23
N ALA A 23 -2.03 -2.17 -7.81
CA ALA A 23 -1.39 -1.55 -8.97
C ALA A 23 0.02 -1.02 -8.64
N LEU A 24 0.20 -0.39 -7.48
CA LEU A 24 1.50 0.05 -6.98
C LEU A 24 2.47 -1.12 -6.84
N ALA A 25 2.04 -2.21 -6.20
CA ALA A 25 2.86 -3.41 -6.01
C ALA A 25 3.20 -4.11 -7.34
N LEU A 26 2.24 -4.22 -8.27
CA LEU A 26 2.48 -4.83 -9.58
C LEU A 26 3.45 -4.01 -10.43
N LEU A 27 3.32 -2.70 -10.42
CA LEU A 27 4.25 -1.82 -11.10
C LEU A 27 5.66 -1.92 -10.51
N ASP A 28 5.78 -2.01 -9.18
CA ASP A 28 7.08 -2.20 -8.54
C ASP A 28 7.69 -3.56 -8.90
N ALA A 29 6.90 -4.63 -8.96
CA ALA A 29 7.37 -5.94 -9.40
C ALA A 29 7.94 -5.91 -10.82
N ILE A 30 7.41 -5.03 -11.68
CA ILE A 30 7.90 -4.84 -13.05
C ILE A 30 9.15 -3.96 -13.10
N ILE A 31 9.13 -2.83 -12.40
CA ILE A 31 10.20 -1.82 -12.48
C ILE A 31 11.43 -2.23 -11.66
N MET A 32 11.20 -2.89 -10.52
CA MET A 32 12.21 -3.41 -9.58
C MET A 32 11.95 -4.90 -9.32
N PRO A 33 12.47 -5.79 -10.20
CA PRO A 33 12.23 -7.24 -10.07
C PRO A 33 12.73 -7.82 -8.75
N GLU A 34 13.84 -7.33 -8.23
CA GLU A 34 14.37 -7.77 -6.93
C GLU A 34 13.46 -7.30 -5.80
N TRP A 35 12.94 -8.24 -5.04
CA TRP A 35 11.93 -7.97 -4.00
C TRP A 35 12.43 -7.00 -2.91
N ASP A 36 13.69 -7.12 -2.51
CA ASP A 36 14.30 -6.29 -1.46
C ASP A 36 14.40 -4.81 -1.84
N ASP A 37 14.38 -4.50 -3.14
CA ASP A 37 14.49 -3.15 -3.68
C ASP A 37 13.13 -2.48 -3.91
N ARG A 38 12.03 -3.22 -3.77
CA ARG A 38 10.66 -2.71 -3.97
C ARG A 38 10.21 -1.84 -2.82
N LEU A 39 9.57 -0.73 -3.15
CA LEU A 39 8.88 0.12 -2.18
C LEU A 39 7.51 -0.46 -1.78
N PHE A 40 6.74 -0.92 -2.78
CA PHE A 40 5.37 -1.37 -2.60
C PHE A 40 5.25 -2.88 -2.74
N SER A 41 4.48 -3.50 -1.84
CA SER A 41 4.13 -4.92 -1.95
C SER A 41 2.67 -5.15 -1.58
N PHE A 42 2.12 -6.22 -2.12
CA PHE A 42 0.76 -6.68 -1.87
C PHE A 42 0.73 -8.20 -1.84
N ASN A 43 0.00 -8.76 -0.89
CA ASN A 43 -0.26 -10.20 -0.80
C ASN A 43 -1.76 -10.45 -0.71
N ALA A 44 -2.32 -11.04 -1.76
CA ALA A 44 -3.75 -11.33 -1.88
C ALA A 44 -4.22 -12.51 -1.01
N ASN A 45 -3.29 -13.21 -0.35
CA ASN A 45 -3.58 -14.36 0.51
C ASN A 45 -2.69 -14.35 1.75
N TRP A 46 -2.69 -13.22 2.49
CA TRP A 46 -1.81 -12.99 3.63
C TRP A 46 -1.97 -14.03 4.74
N ASP A 47 -3.21 -14.36 5.08
CA ASP A 47 -3.54 -15.35 6.12
C ASP A 47 -3.42 -16.82 5.64
N GLY A 48 -3.09 -17.06 4.37
CA GLY A 48 -3.03 -18.38 3.76
C GLY A 48 -4.39 -19.06 3.54
N CYS A 49 -5.49 -18.38 3.90
CA CYS A 49 -6.87 -18.89 3.82
C CYS A 49 -7.75 -18.08 2.86
N GLY A 50 -7.20 -17.04 2.24
CA GLY A 50 -7.91 -16.16 1.31
C GLY A 50 -8.92 -15.20 1.94
N LYS A 51 -8.82 -14.99 3.26
CA LYS A 51 -9.74 -14.10 4.00
C LYS A 51 -9.12 -12.74 4.30
N GLU A 52 -7.80 -12.65 4.30
CA GLU A 52 -7.09 -11.43 4.59
C GLU A 52 -6.01 -11.17 3.53
N MET A 53 -5.96 -9.93 3.06
CA MET A 53 -4.94 -9.43 2.14
C MET A 53 -4.10 -8.38 2.86
N MET A 54 -2.85 -8.21 2.44
CA MET A 54 -1.93 -7.23 3.03
C MET A 54 -1.33 -6.34 1.94
N ALA A 55 -1.21 -5.05 2.23
CA ALA A 55 -0.41 -4.13 1.44
C ALA A 55 0.61 -3.41 2.33
N SER A 56 1.79 -3.16 1.79
CA SER A 56 2.81 -2.40 2.49
C SER A 56 3.59 -1.48 1.55
N MET A 57 4.19 -0.46 2.16
CA MET A 57 5.22 0.39 1.56
C MET A 57 6.37 0.55 2.55
N ARG A 58 7.60 0.45 2.06
CA ARG A 58 8.82 0.66 2.87
C ARG A 58 9.85 1.39 2.04
N ASP A 59 10.31 2.56 2.50
CA ASP A 59 11.23 3.42 1.75
C ASP A 59 12.71 3.12 1.98
N GLY A 60 13.02 2.07 2.74
CA GLY A 60 14.41 1.74 3.12
C GLY A 60 15.06 2.77 4.04
N GLY A 61 14.46 3.93 4.21
CA GLY A 61 14.90 5.03 5.09
C GLY A 61 14.23 5.03 6.47
N GLY A 62 13.36 4.03 6.71
CA GLY A 62 12.67 3.86 7.99
C GLY A 62 11.24 4.40 8.00
N SER A 63 10.70 4.84 6.85
CA SER A 63 9.28 5.16 6.77
C SER A 63 8.53 4.01 6.11
N GLU A 64 7.37 3.66 6.66
CA GLU A 64 6.59 2.52 6.19
C GLU A 64 5.10 2.68 6.46
N TYR A 65 4.28 2.01 5.68
CA TYR A 65 2.94 1.65 6.08
C TYR A 65 2.69 0.15 5.91
N PHE A 66 1.81 -0.39 6.75
CA PHE A 66 1.20 -1.70 6.59
C PHE A 66 -0.31 -1.54 6.70
N MET A 67 -1.05 -2.27 5.88
CA MET A 67 -2.51 -2.34 5.98
C MET A 67 -3.00 -3.74 5.63
N THR A 68 -4.10 -4.15 6.25
CA THR A 68 -4.81 -5.37 5.89
C THR A 68 -6.22 -5.07 5.44
N PHE A 69 -6.71 -5.90 4.53
CA PHE A 69 -8.07 -5.91 3.99
C PHE A 69 -8.71 -7.25 4.30
N ASN A 70 -9.93 -7.22 4.82
CA ASN A 70 -10.75 -8.40 5.02
C ASN A 70 -12.24 -8.06 4.80
N GLU A 71 -13.14 -9.00 5.03
CA GLU A 71 -14.58 -8.76 4.86
C GLU A 71 -15.17 -7.69 5.78
N GLN A 72 -14.50 -7.42 6.92
CA GLN A 72 -14.93 -6.42 7.89
C GLN A 72 -14.49 -5.00 7.51
N GLY A 73 -13.50 -4.86 6.61
CA GLY A 73 -13.01 -3.56 6.17
C GLY A 73 -11.50 -3.51 5.95
N VAL A 74 -10.93 -2.37 6.28
CA VAL A 74 -9.49 -2.12 6.16
C VAL A 74 -8.96 -1.41 7.40
N VAL A 75 -7.77 -1.79 7.81
CA VAL A 75 -7.02 -1.16 8.89
C VAL A 75 -5.56 -1.04 8.52
N GLY A 76 -4.89 0.02 8.96
CA GLY A 76 -3.48 0.22 8.71
C GLY A 76 -2.77 1.04 9.77
N LYS A 77 -1.44 0.94 9.74
CA LYS A 77 -0.53 1.82 10.48
C LYS A 77 0.40 2.53 9.51
N VAL A 78 0.89 3.67 9.93
CA VAL A 78 2.01 4.38 9.30
C VAL A 78 3.07 4.64 10.36
N PHE A 79 4.33 4.42 10.02
CA PHE A 79 5.47 4.93 10.74
C PHE A 79 6.25 5.89 9.83
N CYS A 80 6.53 7.10 10.33
CA CYS A 80 7.28 8.12 9.62
C CYS A 80 8.11 8.92 10.63
N GLY A 81 9.27 8.37 11.00
CA GLY A 81 10.29 9.04 11.82
C GLY A 81 10.01 9.16 13.31
N GLN A 82 8.75 9.13 13.76
CA GLN A 82 8.41 9.29 15.18
C GLN A 82 7.25 8.38 15.58
N VAL A 83 7.44 7.65 16.69
CA VAL A 83 6.37 6.88 17.32
C VAL A 83 5.41 7.83 18.04
N ILE A 84 4.13 7.57 17.89
CA ILE A 84 3.06 8.31 18.56
C ILE A 84 3.13 8.14 20.08
N SER A 85 2.85 9.20 20.82
CA SER A 85 2.69 9.12 22.27
C SER A 85 1.52 8.19 22.61
N ASP A 86 1.69 7.38 23.65
CA ASP A 86 0.67 6.45 24.13
C ASP A 86 0.18 5.46 23.05
N SER A 87 1.12 4.93 22.24
CA SER A 87 0.83 4.03 21.10
C SER A 87 -0.13 2.90 21.45
N VAL A 88 0.00 2.30 22.62
CA VAL A 88 -0.91 1.25 23.12
C VAL A 88 -2.35 1.75 23.24
N GLN A 89 -2.57 2.92 23.86
CA GLN A 89 -3.91 3.52 23.99
C GLN A 89 -4.48 3.95 22.66
N GLN A 90 -3.63 4.39 21.73
CA GLN A 90 -4.07 4.74 20.38
C GLN A 90 -4.47 3.48 19.59
N MET A 91 -3.73 2.39 19.73
CA MET A 91 -4.04 1.08 19.14
C MET A 91 -5.34 0.49 19.67
N GLU A 92 -5.65 0.67 20.96
CA GLU A 92 -6.90 0.21 21.57
C GLU A 92 -8.16 0.82 20.96
N LYS A 93 -8.03 1.96 20.25
CA LYS A 93 -9.15 2.60 19.52
C LYS A 93 -9.51 1.88 18.22
N ILE A 94 -8.61 1.04 17.71
CA ILE A 94 -8.88 0.20 16.54
C ILE A 94 -9.98 -0.81 16.92
N PRO A 95 -11.06 -0.92 16.15
CA PRO A 95 -12.15 -1.86 16.43
C PRO A 95 -11.67 -3.31 16.59
N PRO A 96 -12.33 -4.10 17.46
CA PRO A 96 -11.92 -5.51 17.69
C PRO A 96 -12.02 -6.40 16.45
N VAL A 97 -12.81 -6.02 15.44
CA VAL A 97 -12.91 -6.74 14.16
C VAL A 97 -11.56 -6.79 13.40
N PHE A 98 -10.59 -5.99 13.81
CA PHE A 98 -9.23 -5.94 13.26
C PHE A 98 -8.17 -6.49 14.24
N ASP A 99 -8.53 -7.39 15.17
CA ASP A 99 -7.58 -7.94 16.15
C ASP A 99 -6.46 -8.78 15.49
N SER A 100 -6.71 -9.39 14.31
CA SER A 100 -5.66 -10.05 13.52
C SER A 100 -4.53 -9.09 13.17
N PHE A 101 -4.87 -7.89 12.68
CA PHE A 101 -3.90 -6.83 12.37
C PHE A 101 -3.11 -6.41 13.62
N LYS A 102 -3.78 -6.22 14.75
CA LYS A 102 -3.13 -5.79 16.00
C LYS A 102 -2.16 -6.82 16.55
N SER A 103 -2.38 -8.10 16.25
CA SER A 103 -1.57 -9.22 16.75
C SER A 103 -0.52 -9.72 15.75
N GLU A 104 -0.42 -9.12 14.54
CA GLU A 104 0.53 -9.53 13.51
C GLU A 104 1.96 -9.08 13.84
N PRO A 105 2.88 -10.01 14.15
CA PRO A 105 4.24 -9.64 14.57
C PRO A 105 5.05 -8.93 13.47
N ALA A 106 4.76 -9.23 12.19
CA ALA A 106 5.49 -8.64 11.05
C ALA A 106 5.28 -7.13 10.94
N PHE A 107 4.20 -6.59 11.51
CA PHE A 107 3.88 -5.17 11.35
C PHE A 107 4.53 -4.27 12.40
N SER A 108 5.13 -4.82 13.46
CA SER A 108 5.69 -4.03 14.57
C SER A 108 4.69 -2.95 15.02
N ILE A 109 3.47 -3.37 15.34
CA ILE A 109 2.27 -2.53 15.47
C ILE A 109 2.45 -1.37 16.47
N GLU A 110 3.28 -1.55 17.50
CA GLU A 110 3.58 -0.52 18.50
C GLU A 110 4.44 0.63 17.94
N SER A 111 5.17 0.36 16.86
CA SER A 111 6.00 1.34 16.17
C SER A 111 5.17 2.05 15.10
N ALA A 112 4.25 2.92 15.52
CA ALA A 112 3.41 3.69 14.61
C ALA A 112 3.46 5.18 14.91
N SER A 113 3.36 5.99 13.85
CA SER A 113 3.09 7.43 13.95
C SER A 113 1.59 7.70 14.04
N PHE A 114 0.80 6.86 13.40
CA PHE A 114 -0.66 6.85 13.53
C PHE A 114 -1.23 5.53 12.98
N TYR A 115 -2.51 5.30 13.32
CA TYR A 115 -3.34 4.22 12.79
C TYR A 115 -4.53 4.81 12.01
N TYR A 116 -5.09 4.04 11.08
CA TYR A 116 -6.29 4.41 10.34
C TYR A 116 -7.11 3.18 10.00
N TRP A 117 -8.40 3.33 9.87
CA TRP A 117 -9.31 2.22 9.52
C TRP A 117 -10.63 2.72 8.93
N ARG A 118 -11.32 1.81 8.28
CA ARG A 118 -12.70 1.97 7.86
C ARG A 118 -13.37 0.59 7.87
N GLU A 119 -14.45 0.45 8.62
CA GLU A 119 -15.28 -0.75 8.56
C GLU A 119 -16.08 -0.79 7.26
N SER A 120 -16.37 -2.00 6.73
CA SER A 120 -17.07 -2.19 5.46
C SER A 120 -18.50 -1.62 5.47
N THR A 121 -19.11 -1.52 6.66
CA THR A 121 -20.44 -0.96 6.89
C THR A 121 -20.46 0.57 6.99
N GLU A 122 -19.28 1.20 7.08
CA GLU A 122 -19.15 2.65 7.27
C GLU A 122 -18.78 3.37 5.97
N GLN A 123 -19.07 4.67 5.93
CA GLN A 123 -18.69 5.55 4.82
C GLN A 123 -17.48 6.41 5.15
N SER A 124 -17.16 6.57 6.44
CA SER A 124 -16.12 7.47 6.91
C SER A 124 -14.85 6.73 7.30
N TRP A 125 -13.71 7.36 7.05
CA TRP A 125 -12.42 6.94 7.54
C TRP A 125 -12.20 7.44 8.97
N HIS A 126 -11.52 6.66 9.76
CA HIS A 126 -11.10 6.99 11.12
C HIS A 126 -9.59 6.96 11.22
N SER A 127 -9.04 7.72 12.16
CA SER A 127 -7.62 7.68 12.51
C SER A 127 -7.39 7.81 14.01
N SER A 128 -6.26 7.33 14.46
CA SER A 128 -5.81 7.47 15.84
C SER A 128 -4.33 7.92 15.85
N PRO A 129 -4.08 9.16 16.30
CA PRO A 129 -5.00 10.20 16.79
C PRO A 129 -6.03 10.63 15.75
N ALA A 130 -7.18 11.13 16.22
CA ALA A 130 -8.28 11.53 15.36
C ALA A 130 -7.96 12.74 14.46
N GLU A 131 -7.08 13.60 14.91
CA GLU A 131 -6.69 14.81 14.17
C GLU A 131 -5.17 14.91 14.06
N LEU A 132 -4.68 14.85 12.84
CA LEU A 132 -3.27 15.08 12.48
C LEU A 132 -3.17 16.27 11.52
N LYS A 133 -2.04 16.94 11.51
CA LYS A 133 -1.76 18.02 10.56
C LYS A 133 -1.57 17.50 9.14
N SER A 134 -1.12 16.27 9.00
CA SER A 134 -0.98 15.57 7.72
C SER A 134 -0.86 14.07 7.98
N TYR A 135 -1.23 13.28 6.98
CA TYR A 135 -1.15 11.82 6.98
C TYR A 135 -0.08 11.39 6.00
N ALA A 136 1.14 11.25 6.50
CA ALA A 136 2.31 10.89 5.71
C ALA A 136 2.11 9.54 4.98
N LEU A 137 2.75 9.40 3.81
CA LEU A 137 2.73 8.21 2.94
C LEU A 137 1.37 7.85 2.32
N LEU A 138 0.25 8.26 2.91
CA LEU A 138 -1.08 7.93 2.36
C LEU A 138 -1.37 8.63 1.03
N GLY A 139 -0.60 9.66 0.70
CA GLY A 139 -0.69 10.33 -0.60
C GLY A 139 -0.37 9.43 -1.80
N PHE A 140 0.35 8.32 -1.61
CA PHE A 140 0.52 7.31 -2.67
C PHE A 140 -0.80 6.62 -3.02
N LEU A 141 -1.63 6.37 -2.02
CA LEU A 141 -2.91 5.69 -2.16
C LEU A 141 -4.01 6.60 -2.74
N VAL A 142 -3.84 7.92 -2.59
CA VAL A 142 -4.75 8.94 -3.15
C VAL A 142 -4.28 9.40 -4.52
N GLY A 143 -2.98 9.68 -4.66
CA GLY A 143 -2.40 10.22 -5.88
C GLY A 143 -2.19 9.21 -7.01
N GLY A 144 -2.29 7.91 -6.70
CA GLY A 144 -2.28 6.82 -7.68
C GLY A 144 -1.17 6.97 -8.73
N VAL A 145 -1.58 7.04 -9.99
CA VAL A 145 -0.67 7.14 -11.17
C VAL A 145 0.37 8.25 -11.01
N GLU A 146 -0.07 9.47 -10.68
CA GLU A 146 0.83 10.62 -10.61
C GLU A 146 1.80 10.53 -9.42
N ALA A 147 1.34 9.98 -8.29
CA ALA A 147 2.21 9.75 -7.15
C ALA A 147 3.26 8.68 -7.47
N TYR A 148 2.86 7.59 -8.12
CA TYR A 148 3.79 6.53 -8.53
C TYR A 148 4.85 7.03 -9.52
N LYS A 149 4.46 7.79 -10.55
CA LYS A 149 5.39 8.38 -11.52
C LYS A 149 6.44 9.26 -10.85
N ARG A 150 6.02 10.13 -9.91
CA ARG A 150 6.96 10.94 -9.13
C ARG A 150 7.90 10.10 -8.30
N CYS A 151 7.38 9.01 -7.71
CA CYS A 151 8.14 8.05 -6.94
C CYS A 151 9.23 7.39 -7.80
N VAL A 152 8.87 6.83 -8.94
CA VAL A 152 9.80 6.15 -9.85
C VAL A 152 10.93 7.08 -10.30
N ARG A 153 10.60 8.33 -10.69
CA ARG A 153 11.60 9.32 -11.09
C ARG A 153 12.54 9.72 -9.93
N GLY A 154 11.96 9.95 -8.74
CA GLY A 154 12.71 10.50 -7.62
C GLY A 154 13.46 9.46 -6.79
N TYR A 155 12.99 8.23 -6.74
CA TYR A 155 13.55 7.17 -5.91
C TYR A 155 14.31 6.12 -6.72
N TYR A 156 13.71 5.63 -7.81
CA TYR A 156 14.37 4.65 -8.67
C TYR A 156 15.22 5.28 -9.79
N GLU A 157 15.12 6.61 -9.96
CA GLU A 157 15.81 7.35 -11.03
C GLU A 157 15.50 6.78 -12.43
N LYS A 158 14.28 6.26 -12.62
CA LYS A 158 13.81 5.65 -13.86
C LYS A 158 12.72 6.46 -14.51
N GLU A 159 12.65 6.41 -15.84
CA GLU A 159 11.51 6.92 -16.60
C GLU A 159 10.56 5.78 -16.96
N VAL A 160 9.28 6.05 -16.91
CA VAL A 160 8.23 5.08 -17.23
C VAL A 160 7.25 5.63 -18.25
N ASN A 161 6.63 4.75 -19.02
CA ASN A 161 5.59 5.12 -19.95
C ASN A 161 4.28 5.42 -19.21
N ASP A 162 3.89 6.69 -19.18
CA ASP A 162 2.72 7.21 -18.46
C ASP A 162 1.42 6.49 -18.83
N PHE A 163 1.24 6.18 -20.11
CA PHE A 163 0.04 5.50 -20.59
C PHE A 163 -0.04 4.06 -20.04
N ILE A 164 1.08 3.34 -20.06
CA ILE A 164 1.11 1.96 -19.57
C ILE A 164 0.91 1.93 -18.06
N VAL A 165 1.55 2.84 -17.32
CA VAL A 165 1.31 2.97 -15.86
C VAL A 165 -0.18 3.18 -15.60
N GLY A 166 -0.83 4.12 -16.30
CA GLY A 166 -2.26 4.35 -16.18
C GLY A 166 -3.12 3.12 -16.48
N GLN A 167 -2.74 2.32 -17.48
CA GLN A 167 -3.45 1.09 -17.81
C GLN A 167 -3.33 0.03 -16.71
N VAL A 168 -2.18 -0.10 -16.06
CA VAL A 168 -2.01 -1.05 -14.93
C VAL A 168 -2.92 -0.68 -13.77
N PHE A 169 -3.08 0.61 -13.46
CA PHE A 169 -4.03 1.05 -12.43
C PHE A 169 -5.49 0.71 -12.76
N VAL A 170 -5.83 0.59 -14.04
CA VAL A 170 -7.20 0.24 -14.46
C VAL A 170 -7.43 -1.27 -14.53
N SER A 171 -6.45 -2.04 -15.00
CA SER A 171 -6.65 -3.44 -15.40
C SER A 171 -5.91 -4.46 -14.54
N LEU A 172 -4.95 -4.02 -13.71
CA LEU A 172 -4.03 -4.88 -12.96
C LEU A 172 -3.34 -5.93 -13.84
N SER A 173 -3.01 -5.54 -15.08
CA SER A 173 -2.40 -6.45 -16.06
C SER A 173 -1.51 -5.70 -17.04
N VAL A 174 -0.56 -6.42 -17.62
CA VAL A 174 0.27 -5.94 -18.73
C VAL A 174 0.36 -6.99 -19.82
N SER A 175 0.44 -6.57 -21.07
CA SER A 175 0.80 -7.42 -22.20
C SER A 175 2.34 -7.52 -22.32
N GLU A 176 2.82 -8.50 -23.10
CA GLU A 176 4.25 -8.65 -23.38
C GLU A 176 4.88 -7.37 -23.97
N SER A 177 4.18 -6.71 -24.89
CA SER A 177 4.64 -5.46 -25.49
C SER A 177 4.71 -4.29 -24.50
N GLN A 178 3.76 -4.21 -23.56
CA GLN A 178 3.77 -3.21 -22.49
C GLN A 178 4.87 -3.47 -21.50
N LEU A 179 5.05 -4.76 -21.12
CA LEU A 179 6.12 -5.18 -20.22
C LEU A 179 7.49 -4.81 -20.79
N SER A 180 7.76 -5.11 -22.07
CA SER A 180 9.03 -4.75 -22.71
C SER A 180 9.29 -3.25 -22.76
N LEU A 181 8.25 -2.40 -22.75
CA LEU A 181 8.39 -0.94 -22.69
C LEU A 181 8.65 -0.43 -21.26
N LEU A 182 8.22 -1.15 -20.23
CA LEU A 182 8.48 -0.81 -18.82
C LEU A 182 9.81 -1.40 -18.34
N ASN A 183 10.09 -2.64 -18.71
CA ASN A 183 11.31 -3.36 -18.35
C ASN A 183 11.65 -4.38 -19.45
N PRO A 184 12.60 -4.05 -20.36
CA PRO A 184 12.96 -4.92 -21.49
C PRO A 184 13.65 -6.23 -21.10
N ASP A 185 14.18 -6.31 -19.88
CA ASP A 185 14.88 -7.50 -19.38
C ASP A 185 13.94 -8.54 -18.75
N LEU A 186 12.64 -8.19 -18.60
CA LEU A 186 11.64 -9.02 -17.93
C LEU A 186 10.69 -9.68 -18.94
N LYS A 187 10.25 -10.91 -18.66
CA LYS A 187 9.24 -11.64 -19.44
C LYS A 187 7.99 -11.86 -18.58
N LEU A 188 6.83 -12.05 -19.21
CA LEU A 188 5.60 -12.37 -18.47
C LEU A 188 5.73 -13.63 -17.62
N THR A 189 6.53 -14.60 -18.05
CA THR A 189 6.82 -15.83 -17.28
C THR A 189 7.51 -15.55 -15.95
N ASP A 190 8.29 -14.50 -15.86
CA ASP A 190 9.04 -14.12 -14.66
C ASP A 190 8.10 -13.48 -13.62
N LEU A 191 6.99 -12.87 -14.07
CA LEU A 191 5.98 -12.24 -13.22
C LEU A 191 4.88 -13.19 -12.71
N VAL A 192 4.89 -14.46 -13.07
CA VAL A 192 3.81 -15.41 -12.68
C VAL A 192 3.66 -15.51 -11.16
N GLY A 193 4.78 -15.50 -10.43
CA GLY A 193 4.79 -15.50 -8.97
C GLY A 193 4.16 -14.25 -8.40
N ASP A 194 4.61 -13.08 -8.87
CA ASP A 194 4.11 -11.77 -8.46
C ASP A 194 2.62 -11.60 -8.77
N TYR A 195 2.18 -12.03 -9.96
CA TYR A 195 0.74 -11.98 -10.30
C TYR A 195 -0.10 -12.81 -9.34
N ARG A 196 0.36 -14.01 -8.99
CA ARG A 196 -0.37 -14.88 -8.04
C ARG A 196 -0.39 -14.26 -6.65
N GLU A 197 0.69 -13.64 -6.23
CA GLU A 197 0.78 -13.01 -4.92
C GLU A 197 -0.06 -11.74 -4.85
N ILE A 198 0.00 -10.89 -5.90
CA ILE A 198 -0.57 -9.54 -5.87
C ILE A 198 -2.05 -9.53 -6.30
N VAL A 199 -2.39 -10.30 -7.33
CA VAL A 199 -3.73 -10.25 -7.94
C VAL A 199 -4.61 -11.41 -7.48
N GLY A 200 -4.00 -12.55 -7.12
CA GLY A 200 -4.68 -13.76 -6.64
C GLY A 200 -4.94 -14.80 -7.72
#